data_4fe48d85e1853b8c7f5ef2a09848b9c9
#
_entry.id   4fe48d85e1853b8c7f5ef2a09848b9c9
#
_cell.length_a   1.000
_cell.length_b   1.000
_cell.length_c   1.000
_cell.angle_alpha   90.00
_cell.angle_beta   90.00
_cell.angle_gamma   90.00
#
_symmetry.space_group_name_H-M   'P 1'
#
loop_
_entity.id
_entity.type
_entity.pdbx_description
1 polymer ?
#
loop_
_entity_poly.entity_id
_entity_poly.type
_entity_poly.pdbx_seq_one_letter_code
_entity_poly.pdbx_strand_id
1 'polypeptide(L)'
;MIKFLRLISILVISLLQFSCDREVHVPEPEVEIVSCSLRVDGNLVVELSGRNCDKMFAVCLFAEEDEPTKGWVRFNGTEAKNGKITFSGLLPGCNYMIYAVSIQDADAIVFSTVAKTPFSVPSEDNESENGTDTETQNIAFFADLDLLPGGSLAKEPKYWDEARFLPHVTYRETNNTEKWLHEAFLLIDGQVNGKLLCIENGAESANQSDWTQFINYWFGAGQAVATLDATIEKAISRIGIPSFEKHKIVMTMPDPIMLQKFSNKSSSRTYWGKVNGRQLDFSNVSDQILAYKWFIDEVRTAWDNLAPQNLQLAGFYILSEILVTEGGFNYAYKRWDQILPSVSQYLHSMNYGLYWIPYYQADGYDKTQQLGIDYTWLQPNEYWDYPEKKQKKDWSWVFSTMKTYGHGMEIEFEGSHGEGGWSQYEEGVKRTSSSILSTVRTNNEAEGRKPGAANPYASRNRQLLRDYMNNFKEKGYYGKARIATYSGTNAMYELATSQDEDDRQMYLEYCRFIVNSPLRK
;
A
#
# COMPACT_ATOMS: atom_id res chain seq x y z
N MET A 1 -49.53 78.05 -7.83
CA MET A 1 -48.18 77.39 -8.07
C MET A 1 -48.01 76.11 -7.25
N ILE A 2 -48.45 76.06 -5.97
CA ILE A 2 -48.25 74.90 -5.10
C ILE A 2 -49.10 73.65 -5.46
N LYS A 3 -50.27 73.82 -6.08
CA LYS A 3 -51.12 72.69 -6.51
C LYS A 3 -50.61 71.98 -7.78
N PHE A 4 -49.87 72.69 -8.64
CA PHE A 4 -49.32 72.14 -9.87
C PHE A 4 -48.03 71.28 -9.61
N LEU A 5 -47.25 71.66 -8.61
CA LEU A 5 -46.08 70.87 -8.19
C LEU A 5 -46.45 69.54 -7.53
N ARG A 6 -47.58 69.46 -6.82
CA ARG A 6 -48.06 68.20 -6.23
C ARG A 6 -48.57 67.18 -7.25
N LEU A 7 -49.14 67.67 -8.38
CA LEU A 7 -49.59 66.77 -9.47
C LEU A 7 -48.42 66.17 -10.26
N ILE A 8 -47.37 66.94 -10.48
CA ILE A 8 -46.16 66.46 -11.16
C ILE A 8 -45.39 65.46 -10.29
N SER A 9 -45.33 65.66 -8.94
CA SER A 9 -44.67 64.72 -8.03
C SER A 9 -45.43 63.40 -7.94
N ILE A 10 -46.74 63.39 -8.02
CA ILE A 10 -47.53 62.12 -8.01
C ILE A 10 -47.40 61.40 -9.34
N LEU A 11 -47.34 62.12 -10.47
CA LEU A 11 -47.14 61.52 -11.80
C LEU A 11 -45.76 60.94 -11.98
N VAL A 12 -44.70 61.53 -11.44
CA VAL A 12 -43.33 61.03 -11.48
C VAL A 12 -43.15 59.79 -10.57
N ILE A 13 -43.84 59.80 -9.40
CA ILE A 13 -43.79 58.64 -8.52
C ILE A 13 -44.59 57.49 -9.09
N SER A 14 -45.72 57.69 -9.77
CA SER A 14 -46.45 56.63 -10.43
C SER A 14 -45.75 56.07 -11.68
N LEU A 15 -44.95 56.90 -12.41
CA LEU A 15 -44.13 56.45 -13.54
C LEU A 15 -42.86 55.69 -13.08
N LEU A 16 -42.36 55.95 -11.86
CA LEU A 16 -41.25 55.21 -11.29
C LEU A 16 -41.68 53.87 -10.67
N GLN A 17 -42.98 53.68 -10.38
CA GLN A 17 -43.52 52.39 -9.88
C GLN A 17 -43.88 51.41 -11.01
N PHE A 18 -43.97 51.83 -12.27
CA PHE A 18 -44.22 50.95 -13.41
C PHE A 18 -42.94 50.55 -14.18
N SER A 19 -41.76 50.84 -13.66
CA SER A 19 -40.47 50.57 -14.32
C SER A 19 -39.67 49.47 -13.64
N CYS A 20 -40.24 48.77 -12.67
CA CYS A 20 -39.51 47.66 -12.03
C CYS A 20 -40.50 46.55 -11.71
N ASP A 21 -40.61 45.61 -12.60
CA ASP A 21 -40.92 44.19 -12.37
C ASP A 21 -41.23 43.53 -13.73
N ARG A 22 -40.32 43.71 -14.70
CA ARG A 22 -40.04 42.56 -15.54
C ARG A 22 -39.02 41.74 -14.79
N GLU A 23 -39.45 40.83 -13.96
CA GLU A 23 -38.64 39.67 -13.64
C GLU A 23 -38.18 39.12 -15.02
N VAL A 24 -36.92 39.35 -15.31
CA VAL A 24 -36.27 38.64 -16.40
C VAL A 24 -36.23 37.21 -15.89
N HIS A 25 -37.22 36.44 -16.31
CA HIS A 25 -37.26 35.01 -16.02
C HIS A 25 -36.05 34.39 -16.72
N VAL A 26 -34.93 34.33 -16.02
CA VAL A 26 -33.74 33.61 -16.49
C VAL A 26 -34.13 32.14 -16.43
N PRO A 27 -34.19 31.47 -17.55
CA PRO A 27 -34.59 30.06 -17.55
C PRO A 27 -33.57 29.27 -16.70
N GLU A 28 -34.07 28.41 -15.81
CA GLU A 28 -33.23 27.58 -14.96
C GLU A 28 -32.32 26.68 -15.81
N PRO A 29 -31.07 26.44 -15.36
CA PRO A 29 -30.19 25.52 -16.04
C PRO A 29 -30.72 24.09 -15.92
N GLU A 30 -30.57 23.32 -16.99
CA GLU A 30 -30.98 21.91 -17.07
C GLU A 30 -29.77 21.04 -17.41
N VAL A 31 -29.78 19.81 -16.89
CA VAL A 31 -28.81 18.79 -17.29
C VAL A 31 -29.50 17.44 -17.44
N GLU A 32 -29.07 16.67 -18.41
CA GLU A 32 -29.53 15.32 -18.70
C GLU A 32 -28.31 14.41 -18.90
N ILE A 33 -28.34 13.20 -18.32
CA ILE A 33 -27.39 12.14 -18.61
C ILE A 33 -27.92 11.39 -19.84
N VAL A 34 -27.31 11.64 -20.99
CA VAL A 34 -27.77 11.12 -22.29
C VAL A 34 -27.38 9.65 -22.44
N SER A 35 -26.16 9.30 -22.08
CA SER A 35 -25.68 7.93 -22.22
C SER A 35 -24.55 7.63 -21.21
N CYS A 36 -24.43 6.33 -20.88
CA CYS A 36 -23.36 5.77 -20.10
C CYS A 36 -22.84 4.54 -20.84
N SER A 37 -21.58 4.55 -21.26
CA SER A 37 -20.99 3.44 -22.00
C SER A 37 -19.64 3.02 -21.42
N LEU A 38 -19.54 1.74 -21.05
CA LEU A 38 -18.28 1.14 -20.63
C LEU A 38 -17.45 0.82 -21.88
N ARG A 39 -16.21 1.26 -21.87
CA ARG A 39 -15.23 0.94 -22.92
C ARG A 39 -14.54 -0.38 -22.63
N VAL A 40 -13.90 -0.95 -23.61
CA VAL A 40 -13.08 -2.17 -23.50
C VAL A 40 -11.92 -1.99 -22.52
N ASP A 41 -11.43 -0.76 -22.34
CA ASP A 41 -10.39 -0.40 -21.37
C ASP A 41 -10.90 -0.25 -19.91
N GLY A 42 -12.17 -0.60 -19.64
CA GLY A 42 -12.80 -0.50 -18.32
C GLY A 42 -13.22 0.91 -17.92
N ASN A 43 -13.04 1.91 -18.78
CA ASN A 43 -13.44 3.28 -18.51
C ASN A 43 -14.91 3.53 -18.88
N LEU A 44 -15.65 4.19 -17.98
CA LEU A 44 -17.01 4.62 -18.21
C LEU A 44 -17.03 6.00 -18.86
N VAL A 45 -17.59 6.11 -20.05
CA VAL A 45 -17.86 7.39 -20.70
C VAL A 45 -19.31 7.79 -20.46
N VAL A 46 -19.51 8.96 -19.87
CA VAL A 46 -20.82 9.57 -19.62
C VAL A 46 -20.99 10.76 -20.54
N GLU A 47 -22.07 10.79 -21.29
CA GLU A 47 -22.45 11.93 -22.12
C GLU A 47 -23.54 12.73 -21.41
N LEU A 48 -23.33 14.03 -21.32
CA LEU A 48 -24.25 14.98 -20.71
C LEU A 48 -24.76 15.94 -21.79
N SER A 49 -26.03 16.30 -21.70
CA SER A 49 -26.63 17.40 -22.41
C SER A 49 -27.14 18.45 -21.44
N GLY A 50 -26.88 19.72 -21.68
CA GLY A 50 -27.34 20.81 -20.83
C GLY A 50 -28.03 21.90 -21.64
N ARG A 51 -28.98 22.58 -20.99
CA ARG A 51 -29.64 23.79 -21.53
C ARG A 51 -29.52 24.93 -20.53
N ASN A 52 -29.41 26.14 -21.01
CA ASN A 52 -29.31 27.36 -20.21
C ASN A 52 -28.19 27.27 -19.15
N CYS A 53 -27.07 26.61 -19.47
CA CYS A 53 -25.97 26.39 -18.52
C CYS A 53 -24.61 26.69 -19.18
N ASP A 54 -23.67 27.14 -18.36
CA ASP A 54 -22.30 27.43 -18.80
C ASP A 54 -21.41 26.20 -18.63
N LYS A 55 -21.67 25.39 -17.60
CA LYS A 55 -20.87 24.22 -17.25
C LYS A 55 -21.74 23.08 -16.74
N MET A 56 -21.24 21.86 -16.95
CA MET A 56 -21.82 20.63 -16.42
C MET A 56 -20.77 19.84 -15.67
N PHE A 57 -21.18 19.22 -14.54
CA PHE A 57 -20.33 18.38 -13.70
C PHE A 57 -21.03 17.07 -13.41
N ALA A 58 -20.27 15.99 -13.31
CA ALA A 58 -20.81 14.74 -12.79
C ALA A 58 -19.83 14.02 -11.86
N VAL A 59 -20.39 13.16 -11.02
CA VAL A 59 -19.69 12.20 -10.16
C VAL A 59 -20.27 10.82 -10.40
N CYS A 60 -19.45 9.80 -10.18
CA CYS A 60 -19.85 8.40 -10.19
C CYS A 60 -19.57 7.86 -8.77
N LEU A 61 -20.60 7.47 -8.04
CA LEU A 61 -20.55 6.96 -6.68
C LEU A 61 -21.08 5.53 -6.63
N PHE A 62 -20.74 4.76 -5.62
CA PHE A 62 -21.41 3.47 -5.40
C PHE A 62 -22.90 3.70 -5.15
N ALA A 63 -23.75 2.76 -5.60
CA ALA A 63 -25.20 2.92 -5.54
C ALA A 63 -25.76 3.01 -4.12
N GLU A 64 -25.01 2.50 -3.13
CA GLU A 64 -25.36 2.50 -1.70
C GLU A 64 -25.00 3.81 -1.00
N GLU A 65 -24.27 4.72 -1.66
CA GLU A 65 -23.94 6.03 -1.07
C GLU A 65 -25.14 6.99 -1.08
N ASP A 66 -25.18 7.88 -0.09
CA ASP A 66 -26.21 8.91 0.01
C ASP A 66 -26.17 9.85 -1.20
N GLU A 67 -27.34 10.31 -1.62
CA GLU A 67 -27.48 11.25 -2.72
C GLU A 67 -26.76 12.57 -2.41
N PRO A 68 -25.79 12.98 -3.25
CA PRO A 68 -25.01 14.19 -3.00
C PRO A 68 -25.81 15.47 -3.26
N THR A 69 -25.50 16.53 -2.51
CA THR A 69 -26.06 17.86 -2.80
C THR A 69 -25.51 18.45 -4.11
N LYS A 70 -26.26 19.35 -4.72
CA LYS A 70 -25.84 20.05 -5.95
C LYS A 70 -24.45 20.70 -5.83
N GLY A 71 -24.22 21.39 -4.73
CA GLY A 71 -22.94 22.04 -4.44
C GLY A 71 -21.81 21.03 -4.27
N TRP A 72 -22.09 19.88 -3.69
CA TRP A 72 -21.11 18.81 -3.54
C TRP A 72 -20.73 18.20 -4.90
N VAL A 73 -21.72 17.92 -5.78
CA VAL A 73 -21.45 17.42 -7.15
C VAL A 73 -20.62 18.42 -7.95
N ARG A 74 -20.89 19.72 -7.86
CA ARG A 74 -20.06 20.75 -8.50
C ARG A 74 -18.63 20.74 -7.98
N PHE A 75 -18.46 20.69 -6.65
CA PHE A 75 -17.15 20.84 -6.02
C PHE A 75 -16.27 19.59 -6.21
N ASN A 76 -16.87 18.39 -6.15
CA ASN A 76 -16.18 17.11 -6.19
C ASN A 76 -16.26 16.42 -7.55
N GLY A 77 -17.13 16.88 -8.43
CA GLY A 77 -17.34 16.30 -9.74
C GLY A 77 -16.31 16.72 -10.77
N THR A 78 -16.27 15.94 -11.85
CA THR A 78 -15.48 16.25 -13.04
C THR A 78 -16.29 17.15 -13.95
N GLU A 79 -15.69 18.24 -14.46
CA GLU A 79 -16.31 19.13 -15.46
C GLU A 79 -16.35 18.44 -16.83
N ALA A 80 -17.51 18.49 -17.47
CA ALA A 80 -17.68 17.91 -18.79
C ALA A 80 -16.90 18.71 -19.85
N LYS A 81 -16.14 18.03 -20.67
CA LYS A 81 -15.49 18.59 -21.86
C LYS A 81 -16.26 18.15 -23.11
N ASN A 82 -16.79 19.12 -23.82
CA ASN A 82 -17.66 18.85 -24.99
C ASN A 82 -18.82 17.89 -24.67
N GLY A 83 -19.44 18.04 -23.49
CA GLY A 83 -20.53 17.20 -23.04
C GLY A 83 -20.13 15.80 -22.59
N LYS A 84 -18.84 15.48 -22.47
CA LYS A 84 -18.38 14.13 -22.08
C LYS A 84 -17.50 14.16 -20.84
N ILE A 85 -17.67 13.12 -20.04
CA ILE A 85 -16.85 12.83 -18.86
C ILE A 85 -16.41 11.36 -18.95
N THR A 86 -15.17 11.08 -18.55
CA THR A 86 -14.67 9.71 -18.43
C THR A 86 -14.37 9.42 -16.97
N PHE A 87 -14.93 8.34 -16.45
CA PHE A 87 -14.61 7.79 -15.13
C PHE A 87 -13.79 6.52 -15.31
N SER A 88 -12.66 6.44 -14.62
CA SER A 88 -11.79 5.26 -14.59
C SER A 88 -11.86 4.56 -13.24
N GLY A 89 -11.36 3.33 -13.17
CA GLY A 89 -11.25 2.58 -11.91
C GLY A 89 -12.59 2.07 -11.38
N LEU A 90 -13.59 1.85 -12.23
CA LEU A 90 -14.84 1.18 -11.85
C LEU A 90 -14.59 -0.31 -11.63
N LEU A 91 -15.29 -0.88 -10.65
CA LEU A 91 -15.15 -2.27 -10.26
C LEU A 91 -16.13 -3.15 -11.04
N PRO A 92 -15.70 -4.28 -11.62
CA PRO A 92 -16.59 -5.28 -12.18
C PRO A 92 -17.57 -5.79 -11.11
N GLY A 93 -18.81 -6.08 -11.52
CA GLY A 93 -19.87 -6.55 -10.63
C GLY A 93 -20.45 -5.52 -9.67
N CYS A 94 -19.94 -4.29 -9.64
CA CYS A 94 -20.44 -3.25 -8.74
C CYS A 94 -21.50 -2.36 -9.39
N ASN A 95 -22.42 -1.88 -8.55
CA ASN A 95 -23.47 -0.95 -8.94
C ASN A 95 -23.06 0.48 -8.55
N TYR A 96 -23.27 1.40 -9.48
CA TYR A 96 -22.96 2.81 -9.34
C TYR A 96 -24.19 3.67 -9.57
N MET A 97 -24.16 4.87 -9.02
CA MET A 97 -25.09 5.94 -9.33
C MET A 97 -24.30 7.14 -9.86
N ILE A 98 -24.66 7.58 -11.06
CA ILE A 98 -24.06 8.77 -11.66
C ILE A 98 -24.97 9.94 -11.35
N TYR A 99 -24.38 10.99 -10.78
CA TYR A 99 -25.08 12.25 -10.48
C TYR A 99 -24.48 13.37 -11.30
N ALA A 100 -25.32 14.17 -11.96
CA ALA A 100 -24.88 15.31 -12.73
C ALA A 100 -25.64 16.59 -12.34
N VAL A 101 -24.93 17.72 -12.39
CA VAL A 101 -25.50 19.06 -12.24
C VAL A 101 -24.94 19.97 -13.33
N SER A 102 -25.77 20.93 -13.76
CA SER A 102 -25.30 22.06 -14.55
C SER A 102 -25.41 23.36 -13.76
N ILE A 103 -24.61 24.33 -14.14
CA ILE A 103 -24.61 25.65 -13.53
C ILE A 103 -24.68 26.74 -14.58
N GLN A 104 -25.33 27.83 -14.18
CA GLN A 104 -25.25 29.13 -14.82
C GLN A 104 -24.51 30.08 -13.88
N ASP A 105 -23.53 30.80 -14.35
CA ASP A 105 -22.55 31.55 -13.55
C ASP A 105 -22.48 33.03 -13.99
N ALA A 106 -23.67 33.64 -14.34
CA ALA A 106 -23.70 35.00 -14.84
C ALA A 106 -23.47 36.03 -13.72
N ASP A 107 -24.41 36.14 -12.76
CA ASP A 107 -24.34 37.08 -11.62
C ASP A 107 -24.41 36.38 -10.26
N ALA A 108 -24.94 35.17 -10.25
CA ALA A 108 -24.99 34.27 -9.09
C ALA A 108 -25.02 32.82 -9.62
N ILE A 109 -24.44 31.88 -8.85
CA ILE A 109 -24.44 30.47 -9.25
C ILE A 109 -25.86 29.92 -9.11
N VAL A 110 -26.48 29.61 -10.23
CA VAL A 110 -27.76 28.90 -10.31
C VAL A 110 -27.51 27.46 -10.71
N PHE A 111 -28.03 26.53 -9.93
CA PHE A 111 -27.88 25.09 -10.18
C PHE A 111 -29.13 24.50 -10.82
N SER A 112 -28.96 23.54 -11.75
CA SER A 112 -30.02 22.64 -12.19
C SER A 112 -30.53 21.76 -11.03
N THR A 113 -31.59 21.01 -11.27
CA THR A 113 -31.86 19.79 -10.53
C THR A 113 -30.73 18.78 -10.72
N VAL A 114 -30.54 17.88 -9.75
CA VAL A 114 -29.57 16.78 -9.90
C VAL A 114 -30.16 15.74 -10.85
N ALA A 115 -29.53 15.52 -12.00
CA ALA A 115 -29.83 14.36 -12.83
C ALA A 115 -29.09 13.15 -12.26
N LYS A 116 -29.72 11.98 -12.27
CA LYS A 116 -29.13 10.73 -11.79
C LYS A 116 -29.51 9.54 -12.67
N THR A 117 -28.57 8.61 -12.81
CA THR A 117 -28.81 7.35 -13.51
C THR A 117 -28.01 6.23 -12.87
N PRO A 118 -28.60 5.04 -12.65
CA PRO A 118 -27.88 3.89 -12.20
C PRO A 118 -27.00 3.34 -13.34
N PHE A 119 -25.87 2.79 -12.97
CA PHE A 119 -24.97 2.10 -13.88
C PHE A 119 -24.37 0.88 -13.18
N SER A 120 -24.48 -0.28 -13.81
CA SER A 120 -23.85 -1.53 -13.30
C SER A 120 -22.70 -1.89 -14.22
N VAL A 121 -21.53 -2.09 -13.63
CA VAL A 121 -20.42 -2.69 -14.37
C VAL A 121 -20.68 -4.20 -14.41
N PRO A 122 -20.71 -4.83 -15.61
CA PRO A 122 -20.89 -6.28 -15.70
C PRO A 122 -19.86 -6.99 -14.82
N SER A 123 -20.30 -8.02 -14.08
CA SER A 123 -19.37 -8.98 -13.50
C SER A 123 -18.75 -9.77 -14.67
N GLU A 124 -17.47 -10.09 -14.55
CA GLU A 124 -16.80 -10.93 -15.56
C GLU A 124 -17.43 -12.32 -15.71
N ASP A 125 -18.34 -12.72 -14.81
CA ASP A 125 -19.05 -14.00 -14.78
C ASP A 125 -20.23 -14.13 -15.77
N ASN A 126 -20.57 -13.13 -16.57
CA ASN A 126 -21.75 -13.15 -17.46
C ASN A 126 -21.44 -13.29 -18.95
N GLU A 127 -20.29 -13.79 -19.35
CA GLU A 127 -20.10 -14.30 -20.72
C GLU A 127 -19.72 -15.77 -20.70
N SER A 128 -20.72 -16.58 -21.08
CA SER A 128 -20.66 -17.98 -21.49
C SER A 128 -20.97 -19.06 -20.45
N GLU A 129 -22.23 -19.42 -20.37
CA GLU A 129 -22.59 -20.85 -20.30
C GLU A 129 -22.11 -21.51 -21.61
N ASN A 130 -20.84 -21.88 -21.67
CA ASN A 130 -20.29 -23.02 -22.39
C ASN A 130 -18.75 -22.91 -22.43
N GLY A 131 -18.11 -23.72 -21.63
CA GLY A 131 -16.67 -23.93 -21.71
C GLY A 131 -15.96 -23.65 -20.39
N THR A 132 -15.73 -24.72 -19.67
CA THR A 132 -14.73 -24.84 -18.61
C THR A 132 -13.38 -24.34 -19.10
N ASP A 133 -13.09 -23.07 -18.84
CA ASP A 133 -11.74 -22.57 -18.66
C ASP A 133 -11.82 -21.49 -17.58
N THR A 134 -11.64 -21.90 -16.32
CA THR A 134 -11.11 -21.00 -15.29
C THR A 134 -9.78 -20.51 -15.85
N GLU A 135 -9.70 -19.29 -16.36
CA GLU A 135 -8.43 -18.62 -16.56
C GLU A 135 -7.70 -18.65 -15.22
N THR A 136 -6.74 -19.53 -15.12
CA THR A 136 -5.85 -19.64 -13.98
C THR A 136 -5.12 -18.31 -13.90
N GLN A 137 -5.44 -17.50 -12.89
CA GLN A 137 -4.72 -16.25 -12.63
C GLN A 137 -3.23 -16.55 -12.64
N ASN A 138 -2.50 -15.91 -13.53
CA ASN A 138 -1.07 -16.17 -13.73
C ASN A 138 -0.23 -15.29 -12.77
N ILE A 139 -0.57 -15.37 -11.47
CA ILE A 139 0.19 -14.68 -10.42
C ILE A 139 1.58 -15.30 -10.34
N ALA A 140 2.60 -14.45 -10.37
CA ALA A 140 3.98 -14.90 -10.34
C ALA A 140 4.30 -15.68 -9.05
N PHE A 141 4.81 -16.89 -9.22
CA PHE A 141 5.27 -17.72 -8.09
C PHE A 141 6.71 -17.35 -7.71
N PHE A 142 7.00 -17.39 -6.42
CA PHE A 142 8.35 -17.35 -5.84
C PHE A 142 8.35 -18.16 -4.53
N ALA A 143 9.44 -18.84 -4.22
CA ALA A 143 9.54 -19.71 -3.05
C ALA A 143 9.96 -18.95 -1.78
N ASP A 144 10.69 -17.86 -1.94
CA ASP A 144 11.16 -17.01 -0.86
C ASP A 144 11.03 -15.53 -1.18
N LEU A 145 10.88 -14.73 -0.12
CA LEU A 145 10.68 -13.28 -0.15
C LEU A 145 11.60 -12.62 0.87
N ASP A 146 12.48 -11.75 0.45
CA ASP A 146 13.35 -10.99 1.32
C ASP A 146 12.87 -9.54 1.47
N LEU A 147 12.69 -9.09 2.69
CA LEU A 147 12.17 -7.76 3.00
C LEU A 147 13.32 -6.75 2.97
N LEU A 148 13.20 -5.75 2.10
CA LEU A 148 14.16 -4.66 1.94
C LEU A 148 13.59 -3.38 2.56
N PRO A 149 13.92 -3.06 3.82
CA PRO A 149 13.46 -1.83 4.47
C PRO A 149 14.08 -0.60 3.79
N GLY A 150 13.26 0.43 3.53
CA GLY A 150 13.69 1.63 2.80
C GLY A 150 13.63 2.91 3.62
N GLY A 151 13.76 4.00 2.93
CA GLY A 151 13.48 5.40 3.24
C GLY A 151 13.70 5.87 4.67
N SER A 152 12.69 5.72 5.50
CA SER A 152 12.72 6.22 6.88
C SER A 152 13.64 5.42 7.79
N LEU A 153 13.77 4.11 7.56
CA LEU A 153 14.63 3.25 8.35
C LEU A 153 16.10 3.43 7.95
N ALA A 154 16.34 3.73 6.70
CA ALA A 154 17.67 3.90 6.17
C ALA A 154 18.28 5.30 6.38
N LYS A 155 17.46 6.30 6.66
CA LYS A 155 17.83 7.72 6.95
C LYS A 155 18.72 8.43 5.92
N GLU A 156 19.10 7.78 4.84
CA GLU A 156 19.99 8.32 3.81
C GLU A 156 19.38 8.19 2.41
N PRO A 157 19.44 9.23 1.55
CA PRO A 157 18.83 9.24 0.23
C PRO A 157 19.33 8.18 -0.77
N LYS A 158 20.47 7.54 -0.50
CA LYS A 158 21.08 6.49 -1.33
C LYS A 158 21.54 5.30 -0.51
N TYR A 159 20.72 4.88 0.41
CA TYR A 159 21.06 3.78 1.30
C TYR A 159 21.33 2.48 0.54
N TRP A 160 20.48 2.14 -0.42
CA TRP A 160 20.59 0.94 -1.21
C TRP A 160 21.57 1.13 -2.37
N ASP A 161 22.85 0.88 -2.09
CA ASP A 161 23.90 0.77 -3.09
C ASP A 161 24.16 -0.72 -3.48
N GLU A 162 25.01 -0.92 -4.47
CA GLU A 162 25.39 -2.25 -4.95
C GLU A 162 25.95 -3.15 -3.83
N ALA A 163 26.78 -2.59 -2.95
CA ALA A 163 27.43 -3.35 -1.89
C ALA A 163 26.39 -3.89 -0.88
N ARG A 164 25.35 -3.11 -0.60
CA ARG A 164 24.25 -3.51 0.29
C ARG A 164 23.30 -4.49 -0.38
N PHE A 165 23.00 -4.33 -1.66
CA PHE A 165 22.15 -5.28 -2.38
C PHE A 165 22.81 -6.63 -2.59
N LEU A 166 24.12 -6.65 -2.82
CA LEU A 166 24.82 -7.88 -3.22
C LEU A 166 24.57 -9.08 -2.28
N PRO A 167 24.63 -8.95 -0.93
CA PRO A 167 24.34 -10.05 0.01
C PRO A 167 22.89 -10.53 0.04
N HIS A 168 21.96 -9.79 -0.54
CA HIS A 168 20.56 -10.18 -0.73
C HIS A 168 20.36 -10.91 -2.06
N VAL A 169 21.16 -10.58 -3.07
CA VAL A 169 21.07 -11.10 -4.44
C VAL A 169 21.88 -12.38 -4.62
N THR A 170 23.13 -12.40 -4.12
CA THR A 170 24.04 -13.55 -4.23
C THR A 170 24.78 -13.80 -2.92
N TYR A 171 25.32 -15.00 -2.79
CA TYR A 171 26.22 -15.35 -1.69
C TYR A 171 27.38 -16.21 -2.21
N ARG A 172 28.47 -16.29 -1.44
CA ARG A 172 29.61 -17.11 -1.76
C ARG A 172 29.75 -18.28 -0.80
N GLU A 173 29.87 -19.48 -1.35
CA GLU A 173 30.20 -20.68 -0.60
C GLU A 173 31.65 -20.66 -0.06
N THR A 174 31.95 -21.55 0.88
CA THR A 174 33.30 -21.69 1.44
C THR A 174 34.38 -22.00 0.40
N ASN A 175 34.03 -22.63 -0.71
CA ASN A 175 34.90 -22.88 -1.85
C ASN A 175 34.97 -21.70 -2.85
N ASN A 176 34.45 -20.54 -2.44
CA ASN A 176 34.36 -19.30 -3.20
C ASN A 176 33.42 -19.34 -4.43
N THR A 177 32.59 -20.37 -4.60
CA THR A 177 31.54 -20.40 -5.63
C THR A 177 30.46 -19.41 -5.29
N GLU A 178 30.14 -18.50 -6.21
CA GLU A 178 29.05 -17.55 -6.08
C GLU A 178 27.74 -18.19 -6.59
N LYS A 179 26.63 -17.95 -5.88
CA LYS A 179 25.29 -18.49 -6.18
C LYS A 179 24.23 -17.43 -5.98
N TRP A 180 23.10 -17.56 -6.69
CA TRP A 180 21.89 -16.77 -6.46
C TRP A 180 21.30 -17.06 -5.07
N LEU A 181 20.81 -16.00 -4.39
CA LEU A 181 20.22 -16.13 -3.06
C LEU A 181 18.69 -16.01 -3.13
N HIS A 182 18.07 -14.86 -3.09
CA HIS A 182 16.62 -14.72 -3.02
C HIS A 182 15.95 -14.66 -4.40
N GLU A 183 14.70 -15.19 -4.48
CA GLU A 183 13.89 -15.12 -5.70
C GLU A 183 13.06 -13.85 -5.77
N ALA A 184 12.62 -13.31 -4.62
CA ALA A 184 11.78 -12.14 -4.56
C ALA A 184 12.22 -11.15 -3.47
N PHE A 185 11.86 -9.88 -3.68
CA PHE A 185 12.14 -8.78 -2.77
C PHE A 185 10.86 -8.00 -2.46
N LEU A 186 10.58 -7.75 -1.19
CA LEU A 186 9.53 -6.85 -0.73
C LEU A 186 10.15 -5.49 -0.40
N LEU A 187 9.73 -4.47 -1.13
CA LEU A 187 10.10 -3.08 -0.87
C LEU A 187 9.22 -2.53 0.25
N ILE A 188 9.74 -2.46 1.47
CA ILE A 188 8.95 -2.13 2.67
C ILE A 188 9.45 -0.86 3.35
N ASP A 189 8.52 -0.02 3.81
CA ASP A 189 8.76 1.09 4.72
C ASP A 189 7.50 1.45 5.49
N GLY A 190 7.64 1.80 6.76
CA GLY A 190 6.53 2.22 7.62
C GLY A 190 6.29 3.73 7.63
N GLN A 191 7.21 4.52 7.07
CA GLN A 191 7.16 5.99 7.10
C GLN A 191 7.80 6.60 5.85
N VAL A 192 7.37 7.81 5.53
CA VAL A 192 7.99 8.70 4.55
C VAL A 192 7.99 10.12 5.09
N ASN A 193 9.14 10.81 5.05
CA ASN A 193 9.29 12.18 5.61
C ASN A 193 8.81 12.32 7.08
N GLY A 194 8.99 11.29 7.89
CA GLY A 194 8.52 11.25 9.27
C GLY A 194 7.01 11.09 9.44
N LYS A 195 6.26 10.82 8.36
CA LYS A 195 4.83 10.56 8.37
C LYS A 195 4.55 9.08 8.14
N LEU A 196 3.50 8.57 8.80
CA LEU A 196 3.14 7.15 8.74
C LEU A 196 2.56 6.75 7.39
N LEU A 197 2.99 5.59 6.92
CA LEU A 197 2.38 4.84 5.81
C LEU A 197 1.39 3.78 6.31
N CYS A 198 1.38 3.46 7.61
CA CYS A 198 0.47 2.49 8.24
C CYS A 198 -0.14 3.04 9.53
N ILE A 199 -1.08 2.29 10.10
CA ILE A 199 -1.87 2.70 11.28
C ILE A 199 -1.06 2.70 12.59
N GLU A 200 0.05 2.00 12.64
CA GLU A 200 0.85 1.78 13.84
C GLU A 200 1.71 3.02 14.16
N ASN A 201 1.66 3.54 15.39
CA ASN A 201 2.62 4.52 15.95
C ASN A 201 2.34 6.04 15.98
N GLY A 202 1.12 6.54 15.92
CA GLY A 202 0.80 7.87 16.48
C GLY A 202 1.43 9.14 15.89
N ALA A 203 2.14 9.08 14.77
CA ALA A 203 2.64 10.23 14.04
C ALA A 203 1.62 10.75 13.01
N GLU A 204 1.95 11.79 12.25
CA GLU A 204 1.11 12.25 11.15
C GLU A 204 1.05 11.20 10.04
N SER A 205 -0.14 10.98 9.44
CA SER A 205 -0.29 10.13 8.28
C SER A 205 0.25 10.80 7.02
N ALA A 206 0.86 10.01 6.15
CA ALA A 206 1.31 10.44 4.85
C ALA A 206 0.13 10.80 3.93
N ASN A 207 0.26 11.88 3.17
CA ASN A 207 -0.71 12.31 2.17
C ASN A 207 -0.30 11.83 0.76
N GLN A 208 -1.08 12.19 -0.25
CA GLN A 208 -0.84 11.81 -1.65
C GLN A 208 0.55 12.21 -2.15
N SER A 209 1.01 13.41 -1.81
CA SER A 209 2.36 13.87 -2.18
C SER A 209 3.46 13.04 -1.50
N ASP A 210 3.26 12.66 -0.25
CA ASP A 210 4.18 11.78 0.47
C ASP A 210 4.19 10.38 -0.15
N TRP A 211 3.03 9.84 -0.57
CA TRP A 211 2.95 8.56 -1.29
C TRP A 211 3.67 8.62 -2.65
N THR A 212 3.54 9.75 -3.37
CA THR A 212 4.33 9.96 -4.60
C THR A 212 5.83 9.97 -4.31
N GLN A 213 6.29 10.57 -3.22
CA GLN A 213 7.70 10.55 -2.83
C GLN A 213 8.17 9.15 -2.45
N PHE A 214 7.32 8.36 -1.78
CA PHE A 214 7.61 6.97 -1.47
C PHE A 214 7.81 6.12 -2.75
N ILE A 215 6.95 6.29 -3.76
CA ILE A 215 7.13 5.66 -5.08
C ILE A 215 8.44 6.11 -5.72
N ASN A 216 8.72 7.40 -5.74
CA ASN A 216 9.93 7.97 -6.33
C ASN A 216 11.22 7.50 -5.63
N TYR A 217 11.18 7.27 -4.32
CA TYR A 217 12.29 6.72 -3.56
C TYR A 217 12.71 5.33 -4.09
N TRP A 218 11.74 4.49 -4.43
CA TRP A 218 12.01 3.16 -4.96
C TRP A 218 12.28 3.16 -6.47
N PHE A 219 11.45 3.84 -7.26
CA PHE A 219 11.41 3.72 -8.72
C PHE A 219 11.96 4.94 -9.47
N GLY A 220 12.36 6.00 -8.77
CA GLY A 220 12.98 7.16 -9.41
C GLY A 220 14.26 6.81 -10.16
N ALA A 221 14.63 7.62 -11.13
CA ALA A 221 15.85 7.41 -11.92
C ALA A 221 17.10 7.34 -11.03
N GLY A 222 17.83 6.22 -11.11
CA GLY A 222 19.03 5.97 -10.31
C GLY A 222 18.75 5.70 -8.82
N GLN A 223 17.51 5.42 -8.45
CA GLN A 223 17.12 5.03 -7.10
C GLN A 223 17.24 3.50 -6.89
N ALA A 224 16.68 3.00 -5.79
CA ALA A 224 16.94 1.66 -5.28
C ALA A 224 16.67 0.54 -6.31
N VAL A 225 15.52 0.54 -7.00
CA VAL A 225 15.18 -0.53 -7.96
C VAL A 225 16.09 -0.51 -9.18
N ALA A 226 16.47 0.68 -9.67
CA ALA A 226 17.47 0.78 -10.76
C ALA A 226 18.85 0.25 -10.34
N THR A 227 19.25 0.51 -9.09
CA THR A 227 20.51 -0.01 -8.53
C THR A 227 20.45 -1.52 -8.34
N LEU A 228 19.31 -2.06 -7.87
CA LEU A 228 19.10 -3.50 -7.74
C LEU A 228 19.17 -4.20 -9.10
N ASP A 229 18.47 -3.67 -10.12
CA ASP A 229 18.51 -4.21 -11.48
C ASP A 229 19.93 -4.26 -12.04
N ALA A 230 20.70 -3.17 -11.88
CA ALA A 230 22.11 -3.11 -12.28
C ALA A 230 23.00 -4.07 -11.48
N THR A 231 22.71 -4.30 -10.19
CA THR A 231 23.45 -5.27 -9.35
C THR A 231 23.21 -6.69 -9.84
N ILE A 232 21.96 -7.02 -10.19
CA ILE A 232 21.57 -8.31 -10.75
C ILE A 232 22.23 -8.52 -12.13
N GLU A 233 22.25 -7.52 -13.00
CA GLU A 233 22.92 -7.58 -14.32
C GLU A 233 24.41 -7.92 -14.18
N LYS A 234 25.09 -7.30 -13.21
CA LYS A 234 26.49 -7.64 -12.92
C LYS A 234 26.64 -9.07 -12.37
N ALA A 235 25.69 -9.55 -11.57
CA ALA A 235 25.70 -10.91 -11.09
C ALA A 235 25.44 -11.91 -12.24
N ILE A 236 24.50 -11.63 -13.15
CA ILE A 236 24.26 -12.43 -14.37
C ILE A 236 25.54 -12.56 -15.18
N SER A 237 26.32 -11.49 -15.33
CA SER A 237 27.58 -11.50 -16.06
C SER A 237 28.63 -12.41 -15.41
N ARG A 238 28.53 -12.68 -14.10
CA ARG A 238 29.48 -13.56 -13.37
C ARG A 238 29.00 -15.00 -13.26
N ILE A 239 27.70 -15.22 -13.00
CA ILE A 239 27.18 -16.55 -12.63
C ILE A 239 26.04 -17.05 -13.53
N GLY A 240 25.71 -16.30 -14.60
CA GLY A 240 24.63 -16.65 -15.53
C GLY A 240 23.22 -16.29 -15.02
N ILE A 241 22.23 -16.44 -15.88
CA ILE A 241 20.82 -16.16 -15.57
C ILE A 241 20.32 -17.13 -14.49
N PRO A 242 19.54 -16.66 -13.46
CA PRO A 242 18.98 -17.56 -12.47
C PRO A 242 17.92 -18.50 -13.06
N SER A 243 17.72 -19.68 -12.45
CA SER A 243 16.72 -20.66 -12.92
C SER A 243 15.28 -20.15 -12.90
N PHE A 244 14.99 -19.19 -12.03
CA PHE A 244 13.68 -18.50 -11.93
C PHE A 244 13.57 -17.29 -12.87
N GLU A 245 14.50 -17.12 -13.81
CA GLU A 245 14.59 -16.10 -14.86
C GLU A 245 14.76 -14.67 -14.34
N LYS A 246 13.75 -14.10 -13.70
CA LYS A 246 13.76 -12.74 -13.15
C LYS A 246 13.41 -12.73 -11.67
N HIS A 247 14.11 -11.93 -10.92
CA HIS A 247 13.72 -11.66 -9.53
C HIS A 247 12.36 -10.94 -9.48
N LYS A 248 11.55 -11.30 -8.49
CA LYS A 248 10.22 -10.72 -8.31
C LYS A 248 10.27 -9.55 -7.34
N ILE A 249 9.50 -8.52 -7.63
CA ILE A 249 9.33 -7.35 -6.76
C ILE A 249 7.90 -7.32 -6.26
N VAL A 250 7.76 -7.20 -4.94
CA VAL A 250 6.51 -6.93 -4.26
C VAL A 250 6.61 -5.53 -3.66
N MET A 251 5.61 -4.68 -3.93
CA MET A 251 5.60 -3.30 -3.45
C MET A 251 4.64 -3.13 -2.28
N THR A 252 5.10 -2.53 -1.19
CA THR A 252 4.24 -2.15 -0.07
C THR A 252 3.25 -1.08 -0.49
N MET A 253 1.97 -1.29 -0.17
CA MET A 253 0.93 -0.28 -0.28
C MET A 253 0.79 0.48 1.04
N PRO A 254 0.84 1.82 1.02
CA PRO A 254 0.48 2.60 2.19
C PRO A 254 -1.00 2.42 2.54
N ASP A 255 -1.33 2.39 3.84
CA ASP A 255 -2.72 2.30 4.26
C ASP A 255 -3.45 3.64 4.10
N PRO A 256 -4.66 3.65 3.55
CA PRO A 256 -5.50 4.84 3.50
C PRO A 256 -6.09 5.13 4.89
N ILE A 257 -5.29 5.81 5.72
CA ILE A 257 -5.61 6.11 7.13
C ILE A 257 -6.06 7.56 7.33
N MET A 258 -6.88 7.78 8.35
CA MET A 258 -7.24 9.14 8.79
C MET A 258 -6.36 9.58 9.95
N LEU A 259 -5.73 10.69 9.80
CA LEU A 259 -4.77 11.32 10.70
C LEU A 259 -5.22 11.49 12.15
N GLN A 260 -6.46 11.76 12.34
CA GLN A 260 -6.90 12.53 13.48
C GLN A 260 -7.04 11.77 14.76
N LYS A 261 -7.25 10.47 14.67
CA LYS A 261 -7.41 9.65 15.86
C LYS A 261 -6.09 9.21 16.46
N PHE A 262 -5.02 9.34 15.71
CA PHE A 262 -3.70 8.90 16.14
C PHE A 262 -2.81 10.03 16.66
N SER A 263 -3.09 11.28 16.28
CA SER A 263 -2.20 12.41 16.61
C SER A 263 -2.57 13.18 17.86
N ASN A 264 -3.56 12.78 18.68
CA ASN A 264 -4.12 13.57 19.79
C ASN A 264 -4.53 15.01 19.41
N LYS A 265 -4.49 15.35 18.13
CA LYS A 265 -4.94 16.64 17.62
C LYS A 265 -6.40 16.51 17.21
N SER A 266 -7.21 17.28 17.83
CA SER A 266 -8.67 17.27 17.66
C SER A 266 -9.10 17.55 16.23
N SER A 267 -9.98 16.73 15.70
CA SER A 267 -11.15 17.08 14.89
C SER A 267 -11.00 17.41 13.41
N SER A 268 -9.87 17.43 12.75
CA SER A 268 -9.87 17.69 11.31
C SER A 268 -9.66 16.40 10.50
N ARG A 269 -10.54 16.13 9.55
CA ARG A 269 -10.31 15.09 8.54
C ARG A 269 -9.08 15.48 7.76
N THR A 270 -8.13 14.57 7.63
CA THR A 270 -6.95 14.88 6.88
C THR A 270 -7.27 14.85 5.42
N TYR A 271 -6.99 15.96 4.79
CA TYR A 271 -6.95 16.04 3.36
C TYR A 271 -5.78 15.19 2.85
N TRP A 272 -6.10 14.00 2.33
CA TRP A 272 -5.07 13.14 1.75
C TRP A 272 -4.65 13.64 0.37
N GLY A 273 -5.59 13.85 -0.55
CA GLY A 273 -5.31 14.25 -1.92
C GLY A 273 -6.54 14.19 -2.82
N LYS A 274 -6.30 14.26 -4.13
CA LYS A 274 -7.34 14.20 -5.16
C LYS A 274 -7.03 13.10 -6.17
N VAL A 275 -8.07 12.36 -6.54
CA VAL A 275 -8.03 11.45 -7.69
C VAL A 275 -9.09 11.88 -8.69
N ASN A 276 -8.72 12.06 -9.94
CA ASN A 276 -9.60 12.54 -11.02
C ASN A 276 -10.33 13.86 -10.68
N GLY A 277 -9.65 14.77 -9.95
CA GLY A 277 -10.23 16.04 -9.52
C GLY A 277 -11.06 15.98 -8.23
N ARG A 278 -11.51 14.79 -7.80
CA ARG A 278 -12.29 14.56 -6.58
C ARG A 278 -11.35 14.49 -5.38
N GLN A 279 -11.67 15.25 -4.33
CA GLN A 279 -11.01 15.16 -3.03
C GLN A 279 -11.49 13.89 -2.31
N LEU A 280 -10.55 13.05 -1.87
CA LEU A 280 -10.90 11.83 -1.15
C LEU A 280 -11.10 12.09 0.35
N ASP A 281 -12.08 11.39 0.93
CA ASP A 281 -12.40 11.36 2.36
C ASP A 281 -12.34 9.91 2.85
N PHE A 282 -11.28 9.56 3.58
CA PHE A 282 -11.08 8.19 4.08
C PHE A 282 -12.07 7.76 5.18
N SER A 283 -13.11 8.55 5.46
CA SER A 283 -14.29 8.03 6.16
C SER A 283 -15.16 7.13 5.27
N ASN A 284 -14.94 7.15 3.94
CA ASN A 284 -15.66 6.37 2.96
C ASN A 284 -14.78 5.23 2.43
N VAL A 285 -15.32 4.02 2.40
CA VAL A 285 -14.63 2.83 1.87
C VAL A 285 -14.27 3.00 0.40
N SER A 286 -15.18 3.56 -0.40
CA SER A 286 -14.95 3.84 -1.82
C SER A 286 -13.71 4.73 -2.05
N ASP A 287 -13.51 5.72 -1.20
CA ASP A 287 -12.37 6.62 -1.30
C ASP A 287 -11.06 5.94 -0.90
N GLN A 288 -11.11 5.04 0.09
CA GLN A 288 -9.97 4.22 0.48
C GLN A 288 -9.57 3.26 -0.64
N ILE A 289 -10.54 2.59 -1.27
CA ILE A 289 -10.30 1.72 -2.44
C ILE A 289 -9.72 2.54 -3.60
N LEU A 290 -10.26 3.73 -3.86
CA LEU A 290 -9.77 4.59 -4.94
C LEU A 290 -8.33 5.07 -4.70
N ALA A 291 -7.95 5.33 -3.45
CA ALA A 291 -6.58 5.68 -3.10
C ALA A 291 -5.61 4.50 -3.34
N TYR A 292 -6.00 3.27 -2.98
CA TYR A 292 -5.21 2.08 -3.29
C TYR A 292 -5.04 1.88 -4.79
N LYS A 293 -6.12 1.99 -5.57
CA LYS A 293 -6.05 1.86 -7.03
C LYS A 293 -5.14 2.92 -7.65
N TRP A 294 -5.29 4.17 -7.20
CA TRP A 294 -4.39 5.25 -7.62
C TRP A 294 -2.93 4.91 -7.34
N PHE A 295 -2.62 4.41 -6.13
CA PHE A 295 -1.25 4.03 -5.77
C PHE A 295 -0.71 2.91 -6.65
N ILE A 296 -1.52 1.88 -6.89
CA ILE A 296 -1.17 0.75 -7.76
C ILE A 296 -0.86 1.23 -9.18
N ASP A 297 -1.68 2.12 -9.73
CA ASP A 297 -1.48 2.67 -11.08
C ASP A 297 -0.24 3.56 -11.17
N GLU A 298 0.04 4.36 -10.14
CA GLU A 298 1.26 5.18 -10.08
C GLU A 298 2.52 4.31 -9.99
N VAL A 299 2.49 3.24 -9.19
CA VAL A 299 3.60 2.27 -9.11
C VAL A 299 3.82 1.59 -10.46
N ARG A 300 2.76 1.15 -11.14
CA ARG A 300 2.85 0.55 -12.48
C ARG A 300 3.44 1.53 -13.49
N THR A 301 2.96 2.78 -13.47
CA THR A 301 3.49 3.84 -14.34
C THR A 301 4.99 4.09 -14.07
N ALA A 302 5.39 4.13 -12.81
CA ALA A 302 6.80 4.29 -12.44
C ALA A 302 7.65 3.08 -12.87
N TRP A 303 7.10 1.87 -12.72
CA TRP A 303 7.70 0.62 -13.18
C TRP A 303 7.91 0.60 -14.70
N ASP A 304 6.88 0.94 -15.46
CA ASP A 304 6.94 0.97 -16.93
C ASP A 304 7.95 2.02 -17.44
N ASN A 305 8.02 3.18 -16.77
CA ASN A 305 9.00 4.21 -17.07
C ASN A 305 10.45 3.79 -16.76
N LEU A 306 10.65 3.03 -15.68
CA LEU A 306 11.96 2.50 -15.30
C LEU A 306 12.38 1.34 -16.20
N ALA A 307 11.43 0.51 -16.63
CA ALA A 307 11.59 -0.66 -17.49
C ALA A 307 12.75 -1.60 -17.09
N PRO A 308 12.83 -2.10 -15.85
CA PRO A 308 13.94 -2.93 -15.39
C PRO A 308 13.98 -4.25 -16.15
N GLN A 309 15.21 -4.71 -16.49
CA GLN A 309 15.38 -5.84 -17.40
C GLN A 309 15.40 -7.19 -16.67
N ASN A 310 15.91 -7.22 -15.44
CA ASN A 310 16.17 -8.44 -14.67
C ASN A 310 15.15 -8.63 -13.53
N LEU A 311 14.17 -7.72 -13.44
CA LEU A 311 13.13 -7.72 -12.42
C LEU A 311 11.75 -7.87 -13.03
N GLN A 312 10.79 -8.36 -12.24
CA GLN A 312 9.37 -8.45 -12.58
C GLN A 312 8.54 -7.96 -11.39
N LEU A 313 7.66 -6.97 -11.61
CA LEU A 313 6.67 -6.61 -10.60
C LEU A 313 5.67 -7.78 -10.46
N ALA A 314 5.62 -8.37 -9.27
CA ALA A 314 4.82 -9.58 -9.00
C ALA A 314 3.54 -9.28 -8.22
N GLY A 315 3.50 -8.17 -7.51
CA GLY A 315 2.31 -7.81 -6.73
C GLY A 315 2.57 -6.78 -5.66
N PHE A 316 1.63 -6.74 -4.71
CA PHE A 316 1.56 -5.70 -3.69
C PHE A 316 1.38 -6.30 -2.30
N TYR A 317 1.86 -5.60 -1.30
CA TYR A 317 1.87 -6.02 0.09
C TYR A 317 1.07 -5.05 0.97
N ILE A 318 0.26 -5.62 1.87
CA ILE A 318 -0.51 -4.88 2.87
C ILE A 318 0.41 -4.57 4.05
N LEU A 319 0.59 -3.28 4.33
CA LEU A 319 1.56 -2.83 5.33
C LEU A 319 1.09 -3.07 6.77
N SER A 320 -0.22 -2.92 7.05
CA SER A 320 -0.76 -3.20 8.39
C SER A 320 -0.61 -4.67 8.76
N GLU A 321 0.05 -4.95 9.87
CA GLU A 321 0.24 -6.31 10.38
C GLU A 321 -1.01 -6.88 11.07
N ILE A 322 -2.05 -6.05 11.28
CA ILE A 322 -3.31 -6.42 11.94
C ILE A 322 -4.47 -5.95 11.06
N LEU A 323 -5.31 -6.89 10.61
CA LEU A 323 -6.46 -6.60 9.77
C LEU A 323 -7.77 -6.82 10.54
N VAL A 324 -8.13 -5.84 11.36
CA VAL A 324 -9.37 -5.91 12.15
C VAL A 324 -10.58 -5.72 11.23
N THR A 325 -11.44 -6.73 11.16
CA THR A 325 -12.66 -6.72 10.35
C THR A 325 -13.91 -6.39 11.16
N GLU A 326 -13.96 -6.75 12.46
CA GLU A 326 -15.11 -6.53 13.32
C GLU A 326 -14.71 -6.10 14.74
N GLY A 327 -15.51 -5.24 15.34
CA GLY A 327 -15.59 -4.98 16.79
C GLY A 327 -14.37 -4.52 17.58
N GLY A 328 -13.15 -4.73 17.12
CA GLY A 328 -11.90 -4.43 17.81
C GLY A 328 -11.65 -2.94 18.08
N PHE A 329 -10.47 -2.52 18.45
CA PHE A 329 -10.11 -1.15 18.84
C PHE A 329 -10.85 -0.03 18.09
N ASN A 330 -11.09 1.10 18.76
CA ASN A 330 -11.80 2.28 18.26
C ASN A 330 -11.13 3.01 17.08
N TYR A 331 -10.42 2.28 16.23
CA TYR A 331 -9.90 2.79 15.00
C TYR A 331 -11.04 2.86 13.97
N ALA A 332 -11.20 3.99 13.33
CA ALA A 332 -12.30 4.27 12.42
C ALA A 332 -12.30 3.40 11.14
N TYR A 333 -11.38 2.43 11.04
CA TYR A 333 -11.01 1.79 9.76
C TYR A 333 -10.99 0.28 9.81
N LYS A 334 -11.96 -0.29 10.43
CA LYS A 334 -12.23 -1.72 10.49
C LYS A 334 -13.02 -2.19 9.29
N ARG A 335 -12.57 -1.86 8.10
CA ARG A 335 -13.30 -2.15 6.87
C ARG A 335 -12.43 -2.90 5.89
N TRP A 336 -11.43 -3.61 6.40
CA TRP A 336 -10.55 -4.41 5.55
C TRP A 336 -11.32 -5.46 4.75
N ASP A 337 -12.39 -6.02 5.33
CA ASP A 337 -13.35 -6.91 4.67
C ASP A 337 -14.09 -6.27 3.49
N GLN A 338 -14.26 -4.96 3.49
CA GLN A 338 -14.90 -4.20 2.40
C GLN A 338 -13.87 -3.64 1.40
N ILE A 339 -12.64 -3.37 1.86
CA ILE A 339 -11.60 -2.75 1.04
C ILE A 339 -10.81 -3.81 0.24
N LEU A 340 -10.26 -4.80 0.95
CA LEU A 340 -9.27 -5.71 0.36
C LEU A 340 -9.81 -6.61 -0.75
N PRO A 341 -11.04 -7.15 -0.70
CA PRO A 341 -11.56 -7.93 -1.81
C PRO A 341 -11.61 -7.14 -3.12
N SER A 342 -12.01 -5.86 -3.04
CA SER A 342 -12.04 -4.97 -4.22
C SER A 342 -10.66 -4.59 -4.73
N VAL A 343 -9.67 -4.43 -3.83
CA VAL A 343 -8.28 -4.18 -4.19
C VAL A 343 -7.64 -5.42 -4.80
N SER A 344 -7.88 -6.59 -4.21
CA SER A 344 -7.41 -7.88 -4.71
C SER A 344 -7.94 -8.15 -6.13
N GLN A 345 -9.24 -8.01 -6.35
CA GLN A 345 -9.83 -8.16 -7.67
C GLN A 345 -9.19 -7.22 -8.71
N TYR A 346 -8.92 -5.97 -8.31
CA TYR A 346 -8.23 -5.02 -9.18
C TYR A 346 -6.81 -5.47 -9.53
N LEU A 347 -6.06 -5.98 -8.56
CA LEU A 347 -4.72 -6.53 -8.77
C LEU A 347 -4.75 -7.78 -9.68
N HIS A 348 -5.70 -8.68 -9.44
CA HIS A 348 -5.88 -9.90 -10.19
C HIS A 348 -6.20 -9.65 -11.66
N SER A 349 -7.00 -8.61 -11.97
CA SER A 349 -7.27 -8.21 -13.36
C SER A 349 -6.01 -7.83 -14.16
N MET A 350 -4.88 -7.66 -13.46
CA MET A 350 -3.58 -7.32 -14.02
C MET A 350 -2.50 -8.38 -13.75
N ASN A 351 -2.90 -9.56 -13.25
CA ASN A 351 -2.01 -10.66 -12.85
C ASN A 351 -1.01 -10.30 -11.72
N TYR A 352 -1.38 -9.38 -10.83
CA TYR A 352 -0.61 -9.09 -9.62
C TYR A 352 -1.18 -9.79 -8.40
N GLY A 353 -0.31 -10.31 -7.53
CA GLY A 353 -0.72 -10.89 -6.26
C GLY A 353 -0.88 -9.86 -5.15
N LEU A 354 -1.70 -10.20 -4.16
CA LEU A 354 -1.87 -9.49 -2.91
C LEU A 354 -1.26 -10.30 -1.77
N TYR A 355 -0.31 -9.73 -1.03
CA TYR A 355 0.50 -10.42 -0.03
C TYR A 355 0.39 -9.78 1.33
N TRP A 356 0.56 -10.59 2.41
CA TRP A 356 0.47 -10.11 3.78
C TRP A 356 1.37 -10.90 4.74
N ILE A 357 1.93 -10.18 5.72
CA ILE A 357 2.75 -10.75 6.80
C ILE A 357 2.15 -10.25 8.13
N PRO A 358 1.24 -11.00 8.75
CA PRO A 358 0.60 -10.61 10.00
C PRO A 358 1.51 -10.80 11.20
N TYR A 359 1.35 -9.89 12.16
CA TYR A 359 1.86 -10.07 13.51
C TYR A 359 1.34 -11.36 14.16
N TYR A 360 2.08 -11.92 15.08
CA TYR A 360 1.70 -13.14 15.80
C TYR A 360 0.29 -13.03 16.41
N GLN A 361 -0.60 -13.93 16.01
CA GLN A 361 -2.01 -13.94 16.42
C GLN A 361 -2.79 -12.65 16.09
N ALA A 362 -2.38 -11.91 15.08
CA ALA A 362 -3.08 -10.71 14.62
C ALA A 362 -4.51 -11.03 14.14
N ASP A 363 -5.45 -10.12 14.38
CA ASP A 363 -6.77 -10.24 13.76
C ASP A 363 -6.65 -10.32 12.24
N GLY A 364 -7.44 -11.19 11.61
CA GLY A 364 -7.49 -11.39 10.15
C GLY A 364 -6.65 -12.54 9.63
N TYR A 365 -5.75 -13.14 10.42
CA TYR A 365 -4.91 -14.26 9.97
C TYR A 365 -5.71 -15.47 9.45
N ASP A 366 -6.91 -15.65 9.95
CA ASP A 366 -7.84 -16.72 9.61
C ASP A 366 -8.84 -16.36 8.50
N LYS A 367 -8.81 -15.12 8.01
CA LYS A 367 -9.73 -14.57 7.00
C LYS A 367 -9.06 -14.25 5.67
N THR A 368 -7.83 -14.65 5.47
CA THR A 368 -7.00 -14.25 4.33
C THR A 368 -7.65 -14.55 2.98
N GLN A 369 -8.28 -15.71 2.83
CA GLN A 369 -9.01 -16.07 1.62
C GLN A 369 -10.22 -15.14 1.37
N GLN A 370 -10.98 -14.80 2.41
CA GLN A 370 -12.13 -13.90 2.31
C GLN A 370 -11.71 -12.46 1.97
N LEU A 371 -10.50 -12.08 2.40
CA LEU A 371 -9.90 -10.77 2.10
C LEU A 371 -9.24 -10.72 0.70
N GLY A 372 -9.22 -11.84 -0.01
CA GLY A 372 -8.60 -11.93 -1.33
C GLY A 372 -7.06 -11.91 -1.31
N ILE A 373 -6.46 -12.30 -0.18
CA ILE A 373 -5.00 -12.35 -0.03
C ILE A 373 -4.48 -13.67 -0.62
N ASP A 374 -3.56 -13.58 -1.58
CA ASP A 374 -3.03 -14.72 -2.32
C ASP A 374 -2.04 -15.55 -1.52
N TYR A 375 -1.25 -14.88 -0.70
CA TYR A 375 -0.33 -15.58 0.18
C TYR A 375 0.00 -14.78 1.44
N THR A 376 0.15 -15.51 2.55
CA THR A 376 0.41 -14.96 3.88
C THR A 376 1.60 -15.67 4.52
N TRP A 377 2.49 -14.91 5.16
CA TRP A 377 3.56 -15.45 6.00
C TRP A 377 3.33 -15.02 7.44
N LEU A 378 3.24 -15.97 8.37
CA LEU A 378 3.09 -15.65 9.79
C LEU A 378 4.41 -15.17 10.37
N GLN A 379 4.36 -14.10 11.17
CA GLN A 379 5.47 -13.66 12.00
C GLN A 379 5.41 -14.45 13.34
N PRO A 380 6.34 -15.33 13.66
CA PRO A 380 6.37 -15.97 14.98
C PRO A 380 6.81 -15.04 16.09
N ASN A 381 7.53 -13.95 15.77
CA ASN A 381 8.12 -13.01 16.74
C ASN A 381 9.04 -13.66 17.79
N GLU A 382 9.64 -14.80 17.48
CA GLU A 382 10.52 -15.50 18.41
C GLU A 382 11.81 -14.71 18.71
N TYR A 383 12.28 -13.98 17.70
CA TYR A 383 13.49 -13.17 17.83
C TYR A 383 13.29 -11.93 18.72
N TRP A 384 12.09 -11.33 18.68
CA TRP A 384 11.76 -10.09 19.37
C TRP A 384 11.22 -10.30 20.78
N ASP A 385 10.62 -11.46 21.05
CA ASP A 385 10.01 -11.77 22.34
C ASP A 385 10.98 -12.51 23.25
N TYR A 386 11.28 -11.88 24.39
CA TYR A 386 12.14 -12.50 25.41
C TYR A 386 11.37 -13.53 26.22
N PRO A 387 11.93 -14.75 26.40
CA PRO A 387 11.29 -15.83 27.15
C PRO A 387 10.92 -15.47 28.59
N GLU A 388 11.58 -14.46 29.15
CA GLU A 388 11.50 -14.15 30.58
C GLU A 388 10.32 -13.27 30.98
N LYS A 389 9.69 -12.59 30.03
CA LYS A 389 8.59 -11.65 30.28
C LYS A 389 7.25 -11.98 29.62
N LYS A 390 7.24 -12.88 28.66
CA LYS A 390 6.02 -13.31 27.97
C LYS A 390 5.93 -14.82 27.96
N GLN A 391 4.71 -15.30 27.80
CA GLN A 391 4.52 -16.73 27.55
C GLN A 391 5.37 -17.12 26.34
N LYS A 392 6.15 -18.18 26.52
CA LYS A 392 6.93 -18.79 25.44
C LYS A 392 6.03 -18.97 24.22
N LYS A 393 6.50 -18.54 23.05
CA LYS A 393 5.75 -18.72 21.81
C LYS A 393 5.33 -20.16 21.63
N ASP A 394 4.09 -20.34 21.29
CA ASP A 394 3.57 -21.69 21.00
C ASP A 394 3.82 -22.02 19.53
N TRP A 395 4.97 -22.63 19.27
CA TRP A 395 5.30 -23.16 17.95
C TRP A 395 4.24 -24.13 17.42
N SER A 396 3.52 -24.84 18.31
CA SER A 396 2.43 -25.70 17.90
C SER A 396 1.29 -24.88 17.28
N TRP A 397 0.99 -23.71 17.86
CA TRP A 397 0.00 -22.80 17.30
C TRP A 397 0.44 -22.27 15.93
N VAL A 398 1.70 -21.84 15.77
CA VAL A 398 2.23 -21.34 14.49
C VAL A 398 2.06 -22.38 13.40
N PHE A 399 2.54 -23.61 13.63
CA PHE A 399 2.48 -24.66 12.62
C PHE A 399 1.07 -25.20 12.39
N SER A 400 0.21 -25.23 13.40
CA SER A 400 -1.20 -25.55 13.25
C SER A 400 -1.92 -24.53 12.37
N THR A 401 -1.66 -23.24 12.57
CA THR A 401 -2.22 -22.15 11.78
C THR A 401 -1.71 -22.21 10.34
N MET A 402 -0.42 -22.38 10.12
CA MET A 402 0.16 -22.58 8.79
C MET A 402 -0.52 -23.73 8.05
N LYS A 403 -0.73 -24.86 8.74
CA LYS A 403 -1.39 -26.03 8.16
C LYS A 403 -2.85 -25.76 7.79
N THR A 404 -3.57 -25.10 8.68
CA THR A 404 -5.02 -24.87 8.52
C THR A 404 -5.30 -23.91 7.37
N TYR A 405 -4.51 -22.85 7.24
CA TYR A 405 -4.78 -21.75 6.31
C TYR A 405 -3.81 -21.70 5.11
N GLY A 406 -2.85 -22.61 5.02
CA GLY A 406 -1.88 -22.63 3.91
C GLY A 406 -0.82 -21.53 3.98
N HIS A 407 -0.54 -21.00 5.15
CA HIS A 407 0.42 -19.92 5.33
C HIS A 407 1.87 -20.37 5.26
N GLY A 408 2.76 -19.44 4.91
CA GLY A 408 4.20 -19.53 5.10
C GLY A 408 4.63 -19.00 6.47
N MET A 409 5.93 -18.80 6.64
CA MET A 409 6.50 -18.26 7.86
C MET A 409 7.55 -17.21 7.53
N GLU A 410 7.57 -16.13 8.30
CA GLU A 410 8.64 -15.17 8.30
C GLU A 410 9.76 -15.61 9.25
N ILE A 411 11.00 -15.52 8.79
CA ILE A 411 12.20 -15.62 9.61
C ILE A 411 12.67 -14.22 9.94
N GLU A 412 12.85 -13.95 11.22
CA GLU A 412 13.19 -12.62 11.72
C GLU A 412 14.57 -12.63 12.36
N PHE A 413 15.40 -11.68 11.99
CA PHE A 413 16.66 -11.37 12.68
C PHE A 413 17.13 -9.95 12.35
N GLU A 414 18.06 -9.43 13.12
CA GLU A 414 18.52 -8.05 12.93
C GLU A 414 20.03 -7.94 13.13
N GLY A 415 20.65 -7.02 12.42
CA GLY A 415 22.04 -6.63 12.60
C GLY A 415 22.25 -5.63 13.73
N SER A 416 23.47 -5.12 13.84
CA SER A 416 23.80 -4.08 14.80
C SER A 416 23.21 -2.74 14.39
N HIS A 417 22.13 -2.30 15.03
CA HIS A 417 21.59 -0.96 14.79
C HIS A 417 22.15 0.08 15.73
N GLY A 418 22.63 1.15 15.13
CA GLY A 418 23.02 2.36 15.84
C GLY A 418 21.86 3.20 16.34
N GLU A 419 20.64 3.03 15.85
CA GLU A 419 19.50 3.88 16.21
C GLU A 419 18.19 3.11 16.18
N GLY A 420 17.53 3.03 17.35
CA GLY A 420 16.15 2.56 17.47
C GLY A 420 15.98 1.07 17.77
N GLY A 421 17.03 0.34 18.05
CA GLY A 421 16.91 -1.01 18.59
C GLY A 421 16.08 -0.99 19.88
N TRP A 422 15.12 -1.90 20.01
CA TRP A 422 14.31 -2.03 21.21
C TRP A 422 15.21 -2.24 22.41
N SER A 423 15.36 -1.22 23.26
CA SER A 423 16.04 -1.38 24.55
C SER A 423 15.12 -2.14 25.48
N GLN A 424 15.31 -3.44 25.58
CA GLN A 424 14.63 -4.21 26.62
C GLN A 424 15.46 -4.14 27.90
N TYR A 425 14.78 -3.95 29.01
CA TYR A 425 15.39 -3.97 30.34
C TYR A 425 15.22 -5.35 30.95
N GLU A 426 16.32 -5.99 31.31
CA GLU A 426 16.35 -7.04 32.31
C GLU A 426 16.93 -6.44 33.57
N GLU A 427 16.21 -6.53 34.70
CA GLU A 427 16.68 -6.19 36.04
C GLU A 427 17.90 -5.26 36.12
N GLY A 428 17.75 -4.03 35.57
CA GLY A 428 18.79 -3.01 35.60
C GLY A 428 19.87 -3.08 34.52
N VAL A 429 19.81 -4.04 33.60
CA VAL A 429 20.71 -4.11 32.44
C VAL A 429 19.97 -3.64 31.18
N LYS A 430 20.42 -2.55 30.58
CA LYS A 430 19.93 -2.07 29.31
C LYS A 430 20.42 -3.01 28.19
N ARG A 431 19.52 -3.73 27.52
CA ARG A 431 19.86 -4.56 26.37
C ARG A 431 19.76 -3.75 25.08
N THR A 432 20.81 -3.70 24.29
CA THR A 432 20.75 -3.51 22.83
C THR A 432 20.47 -4.89 22.25
N SER A 433 19.23 -5.17 21.97
CA SER A 433 18.77 -6.53 22.10
C SER A 433 18.80 -7.35 20.86
N SER A 434 18.82 -6.73 19.69
CA SER A 434 18.43 -7.45 18.50
C SER A 434 19.57 -7.88 17.60
N SER A 435 20.81 -7.43 17.90
CA SER A 435 21.93 -7.75 17.01
C SER A 435 22.34 -9.23 17.07
N ILE A 436 22.35 -9.86 15.90
CA ILE A 436 22.89 -11.19 15.71
C ILE A 436 24.42 -11.21 15.64
N LEU A 437 25.05 -10.06 15.43
CA LEU A 437 26.49 -9.94 15.24
C LEU A 437 27.28 -10.09 16.53
N SER A 438 28.51 -10.59 16.44
CA SER A 438 29.46 -10.71 17.54
C SER A 438 29.90 -9.37 18.10
N THR A 439 29.86 -8.30 17.30
CA THR A 439 30.15 -6.93 17.73
C THR A 439 28.97 -6.02 17.47
N VAL A 440 28.73 -5.10 18.40
CA VAL A 440 27.64 -4.10 18.29
C VAL A 440 28.23 -2.79 17.81
N ARG A 441 27.67 -2.21 16.75
CA ARG A 441 27.93 -0.83 16.35
C ARG A 441 26.86 0.04 16.98
N THR A 442 27.13 0.62 18.14
CA THR A 442 26.23 1.59 18.74
C THR A 442 26.81 3.00 18.56
N ASN A 443 25.98 3.94 18.11
CA ASN A 443 26.29 5.37 18.16
C ASN A 443 25.76 6.01 19.46
N ASN A 444 25.18 5.22 20.35
CA ASN A 444 24.49 5.73 21.53
C ASN A 444 25.35 5.56 22.78
N GLU A 445 26.11 6.59 23.11
CA GLU A 445 26.88 6.67 24.37
C GLU A 445 25.99 6.51 25.63
N ALA A 446 24.69 6.80 25.54
CA ALA A 446 23.75 6.64 26.65
C ALA A 446 23.55 5.18 27.08
N GLU A 447 23.90 4.22 26.22
CA GLU A 447 23.83 2.79 26.56
C GLU A 447 25.09 2.23 27.19
N GLY A 448 26.11 3.06 27.39
CA GLY A 448 27.37 2.65 28.00
C GLY A 448 28.23 1.66 27.19
N ARG A 449 27.86 1.43 25.90
CA ARG A 449 28.61 0.56 25.00
C ARG A 449 29.34 1.40 23.94
N LYS A 450 30.60 1.06 23.72
CA LYS A 450 31.40 1.66 22.65
C LYS A 450 31.13 0.92 21.32
N PRO A 451 31.15 1.61 20.18
CA PRO A 451 31.15 0.95 18.89
C PRO A 451 32.22 -0.13 18.82
N GLY A 452 31.86 -1.33 18.32
CA GLY A 452 32.78 -2.46 18.24
C GLY A 452 32.93 -3.25 19.54
N ALA A 453 32.17 -2.94 20.60
CA ALA A 453 32.15 -3.78 21.82
C ALA A 453 31.57 -5.17 21.49
N ALA A 454 32.06 -6.21 22.21
CA ALA A 454 31.49 -7.54 22.08
C ALA A 454 30.00 -7.55 22.46
N ASN A 455 29.18 -8.20 21.62
CA ASN A 455 27.76 -8.40 21.89
C ASN A 455 27.57 -9.65 22.77
N PRO A 456 27.18 -9.50 24.05
CA PRO A 456 27.02 -10.64 24.96
C PRO A 456 25.87 -11.57 24.58
N TYR A 457 24.99 -11.14 23.67
CA TYR A 457 23.82 -11.89 23.22
C TYR A 457 23.97 -12.50 21.82
N ALA A 458 25.06 -12.25 21.10
CA ALA A 458 25.22 -12.70 19.70
C ALA A 458 25.05 -14.21 19.55
N SER A 459 25.63 -15.00 20.46
CA SER A 459 25.48 -16.47 20.44
C SER A 459 24.02 -16.91 20.60
N ARG A 460 23.28 -16.28 21.49
CA ARG A 460 21.83 -16.55 21.68
C ARG A 460 21.03 -16.16 20.45
N ASN A 461 21.29 -14.99 19.90
CA ASN A 461 20.56 -14.50 18.74
C ASN A 461 20.83 -15.36 17.50
N ARG A 462 22.07 -15.84 17.31
CA ARG A 462 22.38 -16.86 16.29
C ARG A 462 21.62 -18.18 16.55
N GLN A 463 21.47 -18.59 17.80
CA GLN A 463 20.69 -19.77 18.14
C GLN A 463 19.19 -19.58 17.80
N LEU A 464 18.61 -18.42 18.09
CA LEU A 464 17.22 -18.11 17.73
C LEU A 464 16.99 -18.23 16.21
N LEU A 465 17.92 -17.70 15.38
CA LEU A 465 17.82 -17.86 13.93
C LEU A 465 17.90 -19.35 13.52
N ARG A 466 18.78 -20.14 14.13
CA ARG A 466 18.82 -21.59 13.92
C ARG A 466 17.52 -22.28 14.33
N ASP A 467 16.91 -21.83 15.42
CA ASP A 467 15.63 -22.39 15.91
C ASP A 467 14.49 -22.15 14.91
N TYR A 468 14.41 -20.99 14.24
CA TYR A 468 13.50 -20.79 13.10
C TYR A 468 13.70 -21.85 12.01
N MET A 469 14.94 -21.99 11.53
CA MET A 469 15.27 -22.90 10.43
C MET A 469 15.03 -24.36 10.82
N ASN A 470 15.39 -24.77 12.04
CA ASN A 470 15.22 -26.13 12.54
C ASN A 470 13.76 -26.46 12.74
N ASN A 471 12.97 -25.61 13.40
CA ASN A 471 11.53 -25.82 13.57
C ASN A 471 10.83 -25.97 12.22
N PHE A 472 11.18 -25.15 11.23
CA PHE A 472 10.61 -25.22 9.91
C PHE A 472 10.87 -26.57 9.22
N LYS A 473 12.10 -27.12 9.38
CA LYS A 473 12.50 -28.46 8.89
C LYS A 473 11.82 -29.59 9.69
N GLU A 474 11.95 -29.57 11.01
CA GLU A 474 11.48 -30.65 11.90
C GLU A 474 9.96 -30.83 11.84
N LYS A 475 9.21 -29.73 11.69
CA LYS A 475 7.76 -29.76 11.53
C LYS A 475 7.30 -30.12 10.12
N GLY A 476 8.24 -30.32 9.18
CA GLY A 476 7.95 -30.81 7.83
C GLY A 476 7.36 -29.77 6.87
N TYR A 477 7.59 -28.49 7.11
CA TYR A 477 7.14 -27.38 6.24
C TYR A 477 8.22 -26.96 5.25
N TYR A 478 9.47 -27.29 5.50
CA TYR A 478 10.56 -26.99 4.60
C TYR A 478 10.33 -27.65 3.23
N GLY A 479 10.29 -26.83 2.16
CA GLY A 479 9.93 -27.27 0.82
C GLY A 479 8.42 -27.46 0.56
N LYS A 480 7.55 -27.08 1.50
CA LYS A 480 6.08 -27.10 1.32
C LYS A 480 5.44 -25.74 1.49
N ALA A 481 6.01 -24.87 2.31
CA ALA A 481 5.53 -23.51 2.54
C ALA A 481 6.61 -22.50 2.14
N ARG A 482 6.20 -21.35 1.64
CA ARG A 482 7.10 -20.26 1.26
C ARG A 482 7.69 -19.61 2.51
N ILE A 483 8.86 -19.00 2.36
CA ILE A 483 9.61 -18.34 3.43
C ILE A 483 9.64 -16.84 3.13
N ALA A 484 9.31 -16.00 4.11
CA ALA A 484 9.69 -14.60 4.11
C ALA A 484 10.87 -14.39 5.05
N THR A 485 11.65 -13.35 4.84
CA THR A 485 12.79 -13.00 5.70
C THR A 485 12.80 -11.52 5.98
N TYR A 486 12.78 -11.15 7.26
CA TYR A 486 13.07 -9.80 7.73
C TYR A 486 14.42 -9.79 8.44
N SER A 487 15.39 -9.12 7.82
CA SER A 487 16.77 -9.02 8.34
C SER A 487 17.12 -7.61 8.82
N GLY A 488 16.11 -6.81 9.19
CA GLY A 488 16.32 -5.40 9.49
C GLY A 488 16.91 -4.65 8.29
N THR A 489 17.54 -3.51 8.57
CA THR A 489 18.09 -2.68 7.48
C THR A 489 19.47 -3.12 7.00
N ASN A 490 20.24 -3.87 7.80
CA ASN A 490 21.67 -4.01 7.53
C ASN A 490 22.25 -5.38 7.84
N ALA A 491 21.49 -6.29 8.46
CA ALA A 491 22.03 -7.54 8.99
C ALA A 491 22.67 -8.41 7.91
N MET A 492 22.05 -8.53 6.74
CA MET A 492 22.60 -9.33 5.65
C MET A 492 23.98 -8.81 5.21
N TYR A 493 24.10 -7.50 4.99
CA TYR A 493 25.37 -6.88 4.64
C TYR A 493 26.42 -7.03 5.75
N GLU A 494 26.02 -6.80 7.01
CA GLU A 494 26.94 -6.88 8.15
C GLU A 494 27.42 -8.29 8.41
N LEU A 495 26.55 -9.30 8.35
CA LEU A 495 26.93 -10.71 8.49
C LEU A 495 27.85 -11.17 7.36
N ALA A 496 27.50 -10.83 6.11
CA ALA A 496 28.29 -11.20 4.93
C ALA A 496 29.71 -10.58 4.94
N THR A 497 29.86 -9.39 5.54
CA THR A 497 31.14 -8.66 5.58
C THR A 497 31.82 -8.69 6.95
N SER A 498 31.26 -9.41 7.94
CA SER A 498 31.80 -9.50 9.29
C SER A 498 33.22 -10.07 9.29
N GLN A 499 34.06 -9.57 10.18
CA GLN A 499 35.39 -10.15 10.43
C GLN A 499 35.32 -11.36 11.38
N ASP A 500 34.20 -11.54 12.07
CA ASP A 500 33.97 -12.68 12.96
C ASP A 500 33.53 -13.92 12.15
N GLU A 501 34.15 -15.06 12.42
CA GLU A 501 33.87 -16.31 11.69
C GLU A 501 32.47 -16.85 12.02
N ASP A 502 32.02 -16.74 13.25
CA ASP A 502 30.69 -17.20 13.66
C ASP A 502 29.57 -16.43 12.96
N ASP A 503 29.76 -15.13 12.71
CA ASP A 503 28.81 -14.31 11.97
C ASP A 503 28.76 -14.73 10.50
N ARG A 504 29.93 -14.91 9.85
CA ARG A 504 29.99 -15.39 8.46
C ARG A 504 29.41 -16.78 8.32
N GLN A 505 29.68 -17.66 9.27
CA GLN A 505 29.10 -19.01 9.27
C GLN A 505 27.58 -18.96 9.41
N MET A 506 27.04 -18.08 10.27
CA MET A 506 25.59 -17.90 10.41
C MET A 506 24.96 -17.42 9.10
N TYR A 507 25.58 -16.46 8.42
CA TYR A 507 25.16 -16.02 7.09
C TYR A 507 25.09 -17.18 6.10
N LEU A 508 26.14 -18.01 6.04
CA LEU A 508 26.18 -19.17 5.14
C LEU A 508 25.12 -20.23 5.48
N GLU A 509 24.89 -20.50 6.77
CA GLU A 509 23.84 -21.43 7.21
C GLU A 509 22.45 -20.95 6.73
N TYR A 510 22.19 -19.66 6.88
CA TYR A 510 20.95 -19.04 6.42
C TYR A 510 20.85 -19.11 4.88
N CYS A 511 21.86 -18.67 4.14
CA CYS A 511 21.86 -18.72 2.67
C CYS A 511 21.61 -20.13 2.15
N ARG A 512 22.28 -21.13 2.72
CA ARG A 512 22.07 -22.53 2.36
C ARG A 512 20.68 -23.04 2.72
N PHE A 513 20.08 -22.55 3.79
CA PHE A 513 18.72 -22.87 4.15
C PHE A 513 17.73 -22.36 3.08
N ILE A 514 17.88 -21.11 2.63
CA ILE A 514 17.04 -20.53 1.58
C ILE A 514 17.23 -21.28 0.25
N VAL A 515 18.46 -21.39 -0.25
CA VAL A 515 18.70 -21.92 -1.62
C VAL A 515 18.46 -23.42 -1.77
N ASN A 516 18.59 -24.17 -0.70
CA ASN A 516 18.34 -25.62 -0.71
C ASN A 516 16.88 -25.97 -0.42
N SER A 517 15.97 -24.99 -0.35
CA SER A 517 14.55 -25.27 -0.18
C SER A 517 14.03 -26.08 -1.37
N PRO A 518 13.42 -27.25 -1.14
CA PRO A 518 12.84 -28.05 -2.23
C PRO A 518 11.68 -27.34 -2.97
N LEU A 519 11.17 -26.24 -2.43
CA LEU A 519 10.13 -25.43 -3.07
C LEU A 519 10.70 -24.58 -4.23
N ARG A 520 11.99 -24.29 -4.21
CA ARG A 520 12.68 -23.62 -5.33
C ARG A 520 12.86 -24.62 -6.48
N LYS A 521 12.47 -24.21 -7.67
CA LYS A 521 12.58 -25.02 -8.90
C LYS A 521 13.89 -24.79 -9.62
#